data_15c38a3df297ca57c46d00ecd6c20cbf
#
_entry.id   15c38a3df297ca57c46d00ecd6c20cbf
#
_cell.length_a   1.000
_cell.length_b   1.000
_cell.length_c   1.000
_cell.angle_alpha   90.00
_cell.angle_beta   90.00
_cell.angle_gamma   90.00
#
_symmetry.space_group_name_H-M   'P 1'
#
loop_
_entity.id
_entity.type
_entity.pdbx_description
1 polymer ?
#
loop_
_entity_poly.entity_id
_entity_poly.type
_entity_poly.pdbx_seq_one_letter_code
_entity_poly.pdbx_strand_id
1 'polypeptide(L)'
;DLGIGVVTSEIQASVMENTNLFTIRVRDASPETAYRVMKSVITNYPEVAEYIIGATTLMVVDESGVPAVPVNSQDALRAGTYGAAAGLAAAFLLLFLYVRTRKTIHWADDIKKLTNAAFLGNLPQAKIKKRSSVKEQTITICNPKVPDAFKEAVQLIRTRTEDRIIGKSDCPVLLVTSAVPGEGKTTAAVNLAEAFAKKKYRVVLLDGDLRNPSVMKCMGLIGRKERGIAAVLKGQMDWEEALTDCRDLTLKILPGAGSTQNPAGLLRSVRMKTMIESLKEEADLLIIDTPPCGVLSDAALFGGIADGAVLVVHQGTTKDREVRRALEFFEDSQIPVCGYVLNGVQEGTTGYGYSSYGSYGYGKYGYGYGKYGYGKEKERRNSDRTAREQGGKA
;
A
#
# COMPACT_ATOMS: atom_id res chain seq x y z
N ASP A 1 -31.52 -67.58 -14.71
CA ASP A 1 -32.61 -66.86 -15.38
C ASP A 1 -32.39 -65.38 -15.23
N LEU A 2 -31.63 -64.86 -16.19
CA LEU A 2 -31.66 -63.40 -16.45
C LEU A 2 -32.95 -63.16 -17.22
N GLY A 3 -33.98 -62.63 -16.56
CA GLY A 3 -35.25 -62.32 -17.21
C GLY A 3 -35.03 -61.61 -18.53
N ILE A 4 -35.84 -61.89 -19.53
CA ILE A 4 -35.84 -61.27 -20.87
C ILE A 4 -36.29 -59.82 -20.75
N GLY A 5 -35.47 -59.04 -20.18
CA GLY A 5 -35.78 -57.64 -20.04
C GLY A 5 -34.55 -56.87 -19.61
N VAL A 6 -33.92 -56.24 -20.59
CA VAL A 6 -32.87 -55.26 -20.41
C VAL A 6 -31.50 -55.89 -20.14
N VAL A 7 -30.93 -56.52 -21.12
CA VAL A 7 -29.47 -56.64 -21.19
C VAL A 7 -28.94 -55.27 -21.59
N THR A 8 -28.53 -54.47 -20.61
CA THR A 8 -27.90 -53.17 -20.83
C THR A 8 -26.45 -53.29 -21.29
N SER A 9 -25.95 -54.54 -21.35
CA SER A 9 -24.58 -54.83 -21.74
C SER A 9 -24.40 -54.65 -23.24
N GLU A 10 -23.38 -53.93 -23.66
CA GLU A 10 -22.97 -53.81 -25.05
C GLU A 10 -22.17 -55.07 -25.44
N ILE A 11 -22.72 -55.85 -26.39
CA ILE A 11 -22.04 -57.03 -26.93
C ILE A 11 -21.52 -56.68 -28.35
N GLN A 12 -20.22 -56.78 -28.54
CA GLN A 12 -19.56 -56.61 -29.83
C GLN A 12 -18.88 -57.91 -30.27
N ALA A 13 -19.16 -58.32 -31.47
CA ALA A 13 -18.46 -59.44 -32.11
C ALA A 13 -17.62 -58.92 -33.26
N SER A 14 -16.36 -59.28 -33.33
CA SER A 14 -15.43 -58.93 -34.41
C SER A 14 -14.70 -60.18 -34.90
N VAL A 15 -14.64 -60.33 -36.23
CA VAL A 15 -13.90 -61.42 -36.88
C VAL A 15 -12.47 -60.90 -37.17
N MET A 16 -11.49 -61.77 -36.91
CA MET A 16 -10.09 -61.44 -37.18
C MET A 16 -9.83 -61.78 -38.68
N GLU A 17 -9.40 -60.81 -39.43
CA GLU A 17 -9.17 -60.92 -40.87
C GLU A 17 -8.20 -62.08 -41.20
N ASN A 18 -8.54 -62.90 -42.24
CA ASN A 18 -7.80 -64.02 -42.72
C ASN A 18 -7.65 -65.16 -41.70
N THR A 19 -8.54 -65.28 -40.71
CA THR A 19 -8.56 -66.33 -39.74
C THR A 19 -10.00 -66.89 -39.51
N ASN A 20 -10.14 -68.06 -38.95
CA ASN A 20 -11.43 -68.62 -38.49
C ASN A 20 -11.68 -68.19 -36.99
N LEU A 21 -11.02 -67.14 -36.50
CA LEU A 21 -11.19 -66.67 -35.16
C LEU A 21 -12.13 -65.52 -35.10
N PHE A 22 -12.99 -65.44 -34.12
CA PHE A 22 -13.77 -64.31 -33.78
C PHE A 22 -13.66 -63.93 -32.30
N THR A 23 -13.78 -62.72 -31.99
CA THR A 23 -13.68 -62.14 -30.62
C THR A 23 -15.03 -61.56 -30.23
N ILE A 24 -15.55 -61.98 -29.08
CA ILE A 24 -16.73 -61.42 -28.45
C ILE A 24 -16.26 -60.52 -27.31
N ARG A 25 -16.68 -59.27 -27.31
CA ARG A 25 -16.44 -58.31 -26.23
C ARG A 25 -17.76 -57.92 -25.60
N VAL A 26 -17.83 -58.06 -24.28
CA VAL A 26 -18.98 -57.66 -23.49
C VAL A 26 -18.57 -56.48 -22.59
N ARG A 27 -19.30 -55.39 -22.63
CA ARG A 27 -19.12 -54.24 -21.77
C ARG A 27 -20.35 -54.06 -20.90
N ASP A 28 -20.14 -53.91 -19.60
CA ASP A 28 -21.19 -53.61 -18.62
C ASP A 28 -20.63 -52.74 -17.49
N ALA A 29 -21.50 -52.10 -16.73
CA ALA A 29 -21.12 -51.32 -15.56
C ALA A 29 -20.63 -52.20 -14.40
N SER A 30 -21.10 -53.49 -14.35
CA SER A 30 -20.67 -54.49 -13.33
C SER A 30 -19.78 -55.54 -13.98
N PRO A 31 -18.57 -55.78 -13.44
CA PRO A 31 -17.67 -56.82 -13.94
C PRO A 31 -18.29 -58.25 -13.84
N GLU A 32 -19.10 -58.53 -12.80
CA GLU A 32 -19.78 -59.78 -12.62
C GLU A 32 -20.88 -59.99 -13.67
N THR A 33 -21.62 -58.94 -13.99
CA THR A 33 -22.66 -58.99 -15.02
C THR A 33 -22.03 -59.19 -16.40
N ALA A 34 -20.96 -58.47 -16.73
CA ALA A 34 -20.23 -58.65 -17.98
C ALA A 34 -19.73 -60.08 -18.14
N TYR A 35 -19.16 -60.68 -17.08
CA TYR A 35 -18.69 -62.07 -17.09
C TYR A 35 -19.83 -63.05 -17.25
N ARG A 36 -20.98 -62.88 -16.52
CA ARG A 36 -22.16 -63.78 -16.67
C ARG A 36 -22.73 -63.71 -18.06
N VAL A 37 -22.87 -62.57 -18.65
CA VAL A 37 -23.38 -62.38 -20.01
C VAL A 37 -22.43 -63.09 -21.00
N MET A 38 -21.12 -62.85 -20.89
CA MET A 38 -20.13 -63.50 -21.74
C MET A 38 -20.20 -65.01 -21.61
N LYS A 39 -20.27 -65.55 -20.40
CA LYS A 39 -20.40 -66.98 -20.14
C LYS A 39 -21.70 -67.56 -20.70
N SER A 40 -22.82 -66.89 -20.57
CA SER A 40 -24.11 -67.27 -21.17
C SER A 40 -24.03 -67.30 -22.71
N VAL A 41 -23.34 -66.34 -23.33
CA VAL A 41 -23.12 -66.39 -24.79
C VAL A 41 -22.30 -67.58 -25.19
N ILE A 42 -21.16 -67.80 -24.52
CA ILE A 42 -20.28 -68.95 -24.82
C ILE A 42 -21.02 -70.29 -24.67
N THR A 43 -21.87 -70.41 -23.65
CA THR A 43 -22.60 -71.68 -23.37
C THR A 43 -23.71 -71.98 -24.39
N ASN A 44 -24.44 -70.93 -24.82
CA ASN A 44 -25.62 -71.09 -25.69
C ASN A 44 -25.32 -70.90 -27.18
N TYR A 45 -24.21 -70.24 -27.52
CA TYR A 45 -23.88 -69.92 -28.92
C TYR A 45 -23.63 -71.17 -29.79
N PRO A 46 -23.02 -72.27 -29.33
CA PRO A 46 -22.79 -73.44 -30.15
C PRO A 46 -24.08 -74.02 -30.70
N GLU A 47 -25.16 -74.17 -29.88
CA GLU A 47 -26.46 -74.68 -30.35
C GLU A 47 -27.09 -73.78 -31.41
N VAL A 48 -26.99 -72.47 -31.24
CA VAL A 48 -27.51 -71.51 -32.22
C VAL A 48 -26.69 -71.53 -33.51
N ALA A 49 -25.37 -71.66 -33.42
CA ALA A 49 -24.48 -71.73 -34.54
C ALA A 49 -24.70 -73.03 -35.38
N GLU A 50 -24.88 -74.14 -34.73
CA GLU A 50 -25.20 -75.42 -35.37
C GLU A 50 -26.53 -75.37 -36.13
N TYR A 51 -27.51 -74.72 -35.56
CA TYR A 51 -28.82 -74.53 -36.20
C TYR A 51 -28.75 -73.61 -37.46
N ILE A 52 -27.90 -72.59 -37.46
CA ILE A 52 -27.83 -71.60 -38.57
C ILE A 52 -26.84 -72.02 -39.66
N ILE A 53 -25.70 -72.55 -39.30
CA ILE A 53 -24.57 -72.79 -40.20
C ILE A 53 -24.40 -74.27 -40.54
N GLY A 54 -25.06 -75.18 -39.81
CA GLY A 54 -24.90 -76.66 -39.91
C GLY A 54 -23.81 -77.18 -38.95
N ALA A 55 -23.45 -78.44 -39.10
CA ALA A 55 -22.51 -79.13 -38.22
C ALA A 55 -21.16 -78.45 -38.12
N THR A 56 -21.06 -77.56 -37.15
CA THR A 56 -19.87 -76.72 -36.88
C THR A 56 -19.42 -76.90 -35.46
N THR A 57 -18.15 -77.21 -35.27
CA THR A 57 -17.55 -77.28 -33.91
C THR A 57 -16.90 -75.98 -33.57
N LEU A 58 -17.41 -75.33 -32.52
CA LEU A 58 -16.83 -74.14 -31.97
C LEU A 58 -15.92 -74.52 -30.82
N MET A 59 -14.70 -74.00 -30.85
CA MET A 59 -13.70 -74.26 -29.81
C MET A 59 -13.35 -72.91 -29.14
N VAL A 60 -13.52 -72.81 -27.84
CA VAL A 60 -13.10 -71.66 -27.08
C VAL A 60 -11.58 -71.69 -26.96
N VAL A 61 -10.91 -70.66 -27.57
CA VAL A 61 -9.46 -70.55 -27.62
C VAL A 61 -8.94 -69.93 -26.36
N ASP A 62 -9.66 -68.87 -25.90
CA ASP A 62 -9.32 -68.14 -24.68
C ASP A 62 -10.59 -67.57 -24.02
N GLU A 63 -10.69 -67.67 -22.71
CA GLU A 63 -11.78 -67.12 -21.90
C GLU A 63 -11.26 -66.23 -20.82
N SER A 64 -11.63 -64.98 -20.86
CA SER A 64 -11.29 -64.01 -19.83
C SER A 64 -12.12 -64.25 -18.57
N GLY A 65 -11.48 -64.21 -17.39
CA GLY A 65 -12.19 -64.28 -16.09
C GLY A 65 -12.92 -62.97 -15.79
N VAL A 66 -13.43 -62.81 -14.56
CA VAL A 66 -14.04 -61.56 -14.10
C VAL A 66 -13.00 -60.44 -14.17
N PRO A 67 -13.26 -59.34 -14.90
CA PRO A 67 -12.28 -58.25 -15.02
C PRO A 67 -12.03 -57.58 -13.69
N ALA A 68 -10.75 -57.45 -13.30
CA ALA A 68 -10.33 -56.80 -12.08
C ALA A 68 -10.17 -55.28 -12.23
N VAL A 69 -10.06 -54.80 -13.48
CA VAL A 69 -9.80 -53.36 -13.78
C VAL A 69 -10.78 -52.88 -14.84
N PRO A 70 -11.43 -51.74 -14.66
CA PRO A 70 -12.33 -51.18 -15.68
C PRO A 70 -11.53 -50.71 -16.91
N VAL A 71 -12.09 -50.89 -18.11
CA VAL A 71 -11.49 -50.56 -19.41
C VAL A 71 -11.32 -49.00 -19.54
N ASN A 72 -12.19 -48.27 -18.90
CA ASN A 72 -12.20 -46.81 -18.88
C ASN A 72 -11.83 -46.25 -17.49
N SER A 73 -10.82 -46.84 -16.83
CA SER A 73 -10.32 -46.26 -15.57
C SER A 73 -9.99 -44.79 -15.79
N GLN A 74 -10.75 -43.92 -15.13
CA GLN A 74 -10.39 -42.51 -15.08
C GLN A 74 -9.09 -42.44 -14.31
N ASP A 75 -8.03 -41.98 -14.98
CA ASP A 75 -6.75 -41.68 -14.35
C ASP A 75 -6.99 -40.56 -13.33
N ALA A 76 -7.27 -40.91 -12.07
CA ALA A 76 -7.52 -39.95 -10.99
C ALA A 76 -6.37 -38.95 -10.87
N LEU A 77 -5.15 -39.38 -11.21
CA LEU A 77 -3.99 -38.51 -11.24
C LEU A 77 -4.11 -37.43 -12.34
N ARG A 78 -4.55 -37.79 -13.54
CA ARG A 78 -4.77 -36.83 -14.64
C ARG A 78 -5.93 -35.90 -14.33
N ALA A 79 -7.03 -36.39 -13.81
CA ALA A 79 -8.15 -35.56 -13.38
C ALA A 79 -7.73 -34.57 -12.26
N GLY A 80 -6.92 -35.05 -11.32
CA GLY A 80 -6.34 -34.24 -10.26
C GLY A 80 -5.40 -33.15 -10.79
N THR A 81 -4.53 -33.44 -11.75
CA THR A 81 -3.63 -32.45 -12.36
C THR A 81 -4.38 -31.40 -13.15
N TYR A 82 -5.38 -31.77 -13.93
CA TYR A 82 -6.24 -30.80 -14.64
C TYR A 82 -7.04 -29.92 -13.68
N GLY A 83 -7.59 -30.51 -12.61
CA GLY A 83 -8.30 -29.75 -11.57
C GLY A 83 -7.39 -28.77 -10.84
N ALA A 84 -6.18 -29.17 -10.49
CA ALA A 84 -5.18 -28.30 -9.86
C ALA A 84 -4.75 -27.15 -10.79
N ALA A 85 -4.49 -27.44 -12.08
CA ALA A 85 -4.13 -26.41 -13.05
C ALA A 85 -5.27 -25.40 -13.27
N ALA A 86 -6.51 -25.85 -13.40
CA ALA A 86 -7.68 -24.99 -13.53
C ALA A 86 -7.91 -24.15 -12.28
N GLY A 87 -7.75 -24.73 -11.08
CA GLY A 87 -7.85 -24.02 -9.79
C GLY A 87 -6.80 -22.92 -9.65
N LEU A 88 -5.54 -23.20 -10.00
CA LEU A 88 -4.46 -22.21 -10.01
C LEU A 88 -4.73 -21.08 -11.01
N ALA A 89 -5.19 -21.39 -12.22
CA ALA A 89 -5.54 -20.37 -13.22
C ALA A 89 -6.68 -19.47 -12.74
N ALA A 90 -7.73 -20.06 -12.15
CA ALA A 90 -8.84 -19.28 -11.57
C ALA A 90 -8.38 -18.39 -10.40
N ALA A 91 -7.57 -18.93 -9.48
CA ALA A 91 -7.00 -18.14 -8.38
C ALA A 91 -6.13 -17.00 -8.88
N PHE A 92 -5.28 -17.23 -9.89
CA PHE A 92 -4.47 -16.18 -10.51
C PHE A 92 -5.33 -15.12 -11.17
N LEU A 93 -6.39 -15.49 -11.90
CA LEU A 93 -7.33 -14.56 -12.52
C LEU A 93 -8.03 -13.69 -11.46
N LEU A 94 -8.51 -14.29 -10.38
CA LEU A 94 -9.16 -13.57 -9.28
C LEU A 94 -8.19 -12.59 -8.61
N LEU A 95 -6.94 -13.01 -8.33
CA LEU A 95 -5.90 -12.15 -7.79
C LEU A 95 -5.57 -11.00 -8.75
N PHE A 96 -5.44 -11.27 -10.03
CA PHE A 96 -5.18 -10.25 -11.06
C PHE A 96 -6.30 -9.21 -11.10
N LEU A 97 -7.57 -9.64 -11.12
CA LEU A 97 -8.72 -8.74 -11.08
C LEU A 97 -8.75 -7.94 -9.78
N TYR A 98 -8.47 -8.57 -8.64
CA TYR A 98 -8.41 -7.90 -7.34
C TYR A 98 -7.33 -6.81 -7.30
N VAL A 99 -6.11 -7.11 -7.77
CA VAL A 99 -5.01 -6.11 -7.83
C VAL A 99 -5.34 -4.98 -8.79
N ARG A 100 -5.91 -5.29 -9.96
CA ARG A 100 -6.27 -4.28 -10.97
C ARG A 100 -7.38 -3.31 -10.49
N THR A 101 -8.26 -3.74 -9.60
CA THR A 101 -9.32 -2.88 -9.04
C THR A 101 -8.81 -1.98 -7.90
N ARG A 102 -7.65 -2.27 -7.31
CA ARG A 102 -7.06 -1.50 -6.22
C ARG A 102 -5.93 -0.60 -6.72
N LYS A 103 -6.30 0.53 -7.34
CA LYS A 103 -5.33 1.57 -7.68
C LYS A 103 -4.97 2.34 -6.42
N THR A 104 -3.79 2.07 -5.86
CA THR A 104 -3.20 2.83 -4.76
C THR A 104 -2.16 3.80 -5.30
N ILE A 105 -1.98 4.92 -4.60
CA ILE A 105 -0.96 5.93 -4.93
C ILE A 105 0.41 5.43 -4.49
N HIS A 106 1.30 5.22 -5.44
CA HIS A 106 2.68 4.84 -5.19
C HIS A 106 3.68 5.96 -5.49
N TRP A 107 3.34 6.82 -6.44
CA TRP A 107 4.23 7.87 -6.93
C TRP A 107 3.52 9.23 -6.95
N ALA A 108 4.30 10.30 -6.84
CA ALA A 108 3.76 11.65 -6.98
C ALA A 108 3.09 11.87 -8.35
N ASP A 109 3.56 11.19 -9.40
CA ASP A 109 2.98 11.26 -10.74
C ASP A 109 1.57 10.64 -10.81
N ASP A 110 1.22 9.74 -9.90
CA ASP A 110 -0.14 9.20 -9.83
C ASP A 110 -1.13 10.29 -9.39
N ILE A 111 -0.73 11.13 -8.42
CA ILE A 111 -1.54 12.28 -7.97
C ILE A 111 -1.56 13.38 -9.05
N LYS A 112 -0.43 13.62 -9.72
CA LYS A 112 -0.33 14.61 -10.79
C LYS A 112 -1.28 14.36 -11.96
N LYS A 113 -1.66 13.10 -12.21
CA LYS A 113 -2.69 12.74 -13.18
C LYS A 113 -4.11 13.10 -12.74
N LEU A 114 -4.32 13.35 -11.46
CA LEU A 114 -5.63 13.64 -10.86
C LEU A 114 -5.86 15.13 -10.64
N THR A 115 -4.79 15.91 -10.51
CA THR A 115 -4.86 17.34 -10.20
C THR A 115 -3.69 18.11 -10.76
N ASN A 116 -3.92 19.39 -11.04
CA ASN A 116 -2.87 20.36 -11.35
C ASN A 116 -2.22 20.98 -10.10
N ALA A 117 -2.62 20.57 -8.90
CA ALA A 117 -2.00 21.03 -7.66
C ALA A 117 -0.51 20.71 -7.63
N ALA A 118 0.27 21.58 -7.00
CA ALA A 118 1.71 21.43 -6.98
C ALA A 118 2.17 20.28 -6.10
N PHE A 119 3.15 19.54 -6.55
CA PHE A 119 3.88 18.61 -5.72
C PHE A 119 4.86 19.35 -4.79
N LEU A 120 4.60 19.31 -3.48
CA LEU A 120 5.42 19.99 -2.49
C LEU A 120 6.65 19.19 -2.09
N GLY A 121 6.54 17.86 -2.04
CA GLY A 121 7.67 16.98 -1.74
C GLY A 121 7.28 15.60 -1.23
N ASN A 122 8.30 14.74 -1.13
CA ASN A 122 8.21 13.45 -0.47
C ASN A 122 8.63 13.59 0.99
N LEU A 123 7.85 13.02 1.90
CA LEU A 123 8.21 12.91 3.31
C LEU A 123 8.62 11.45 3.58
N PRO A 124 9.91 11.18 3.83
CA PRO A 124 10.40 9.83 4.04
C PRO A 124 9.81 9.19 5.29
N GLN A 125 9.69 7.87 5.31
CA GLN A 125 9.31 7.14 6.51
C GLN A 125 10.40 7.25 7.57
N ALA A 126 10.15 8.02 8.64
CA ALA A 126 11.07 8.10 9.77
C ALA A 126 10.80 6.95 10.75
N LYS A 127 11.83 6.14 11.03
CA LYS A 127 11.78 5.07 12.04
C LYS A 127 12.69 5.41 13.21
N ILE A 128 12.11 5.56 14.39
CA ILE A 128 12.87 5.79 15.64
C ILE A 128 12.85 4.51 16.45
N LYS A 129 14.03 4.10 16.98
CA LYS A 129 14.13 2.88 17.81
C LYS A 129 13.32 3.01 19.10
N LYS A 130 12.47 2.02 19.39
CA LYS A 130 11.49 2.01 20.49
C LYS A 130 12.06 2.09 21.93
N ARG A 131 13.38 2.13 22.13
CA ARG A 131 14.02 2.13 23.46
C ARG A 131 14.18 3.52 24.10
N SER A 132 13.54 4.54 23.58
CA SER A 132 13.67 5.93 24.01
C SER A 132 12.45 6.39 24.80
N SER A 133 12.60 7.45 25.60
CA SER A 133 11.49 8.13 26.29
C SER A 133 10.42 8.62 25.30
N VAL A 134 9.21 8.94 25.76
CA VAL A 134 8.09 9.39 24.89
C VAL A 134 8.49 10.59 24.04
N LYS A 135 9.22 11.58 24.60
CA LYS A 135 9.76 12.73 23.86
C LYS A 135 10.74 12.33 22.75
N GLU A 136 11.52 11.29 22.97
CA GLU A 136 12.53 10.83 22.01
C GLU A 136 11.94 9.98 20.88
N GLN A 137 10.67 9.57 20.98
CA GLN A 137 9.96 8.82 19.94
C GLN A 137 9.15 9.71 18.99
N THR A 138 9.12 11.03 19.22
CA THR A 138 8.40 11.97 18.36
C THR A 138 9.10 12.15 17.03
N ILE A 139 8.33 12.13 15.94
CA ILE A 139 8.81 12.38 14.59
C ILE A 139 8.67 13.87 14.30
N THR A 140 9.58 14.68 14.87
CA THR A 140 9.64 16.12 14.66
C THR A 140 11.05 16.55 14.26
N ILE A 141 11.16 17.61 13.47
CA ILE A 141 12.47 18.16 13.04
C ILE A 141 13.30 18.73 14.20
N CYS A 142 12.69 18.96 15.34
CA CYS A 142 13.36 19.36 16.57
C CYS A 142 13.95 18.16 17.35
N ASN A 143 13.56 16.95 17.02
CA ASN A 143 14.12 15.76 17.60
C ASN A 143 15.45 15.38 16.92
N PRO A 144 16.59 15.39 17.62
CA PRO A 144 17.89 15.06 17.01
C PRO A 144 17.98 13.62 16.48
N LYS A 145 17.14 12.70 16.96
CA LYS A 145 17.11 11.29 16.55
C LYS A 145 16.37 11.05 15.20
N VAL A 146 15.69 12.06 14.68
CA VAL A 146 15.04 11.98 13.37
C VAL A 146 16.10 12.10 12.28
N PRO A 147 16.07 11.25 11.24
CA PRO A 147 17.03 11.25 10.13
C PRO A 147 17.10 12.63 9.44
N ASP A 148 18.30 13.02 9.02
CA ASP A 148 18.52 14.31 8.36
C ASP A 148 17.78 14.39 7.02
N ALA A 149 17.66 13.27 6.28
CA ALA A 149 16.85 13.20 5.05
C ALA A 149 15.37 13.59 5.30
N PHE A 150 14.80 13.25 6.46
CA PHE A 150 13.46 13.68 6.84
C PHE A 150 13.42 15.19 7.11
N LYS A 151 14.41 15.71 7.85
CA LYS A 151 14.50 17.15 8.16
C LYS A 151 14.66 17.99 6.90
N GLU A 152 15.50 17.55 5.97
CA GLU A 152 15.70 18.21 4.67
C GLU A 152 14.43 18.19 3.82
N ALA A 153 13.72 17.05 3.79
CA ALA A 153 12.44 16.95 3.10
C ALA A 153 11.40 17.94 3.66
N VAL A 154 11.31 18.04 4.98
CA VAL A 154 10.42 19.04 5.62
C VAL A 154 10.81 20.47 5.24
N GLN A 155 12.11 20.81 5.21
CA GLN A 155 12.56 22.14 4.80
C GLN A 155 12.20 22.44 3.34
N LEU A 156 12.33 21.47 2.45
CA LEU A 156 11.93 21.63 1.05
C LEU A 156 10.42 21.86 0.91
N ILE A 157 9.61 21.03 1.62
CA ILE A 157 8.15 21.17 1.64
C ILE A 157 7.75 22.54 2.19
N ARG A 158 8.37 22.99 3.28
CA ARG A 158 8.15 24.32 3.84
C ARG A 158 8.45 25.42 2.82
N THR A 159 9.60 25.40 2.14
CA THR A 159 9.96 26.43 1.15
C THR A 159 8.93 26.50 0.03
N ARG A 160 8.52 25.35 -0.52
CA ARG A 160 7.51 25.31 -1.57
C ARG A 160 6.11 25.71 -1.11
N THR A 161 5.81 25.51 0.18
CA THR A 161 4.56 25.96 0.79
C THR A 161 4.61 27.45 1.04
N GLU A 162 5.74 27.98 1.53
CA GLU A 162 6.00 29.39 1.76
C GLU A 162 5.72 30.23 0.51
N ASP A 163 6.29 29.83 -0.63
CA ASP A 163 6.11 30.50 -1.93
C ASP A 163 4.64 30.59 -2.39
N ARG A 164 3.76 29.78 -1.80
CA ARG A 164 2.35 29.66 -2.20
C ARG A 164 1.36 30.24 -1.22
N ILE A 165 1.76 30.43 0.02
CA ILE A 165 0.88 30.88 1.09
C ILE A 165 1.25 32.25 1.63
N ILE A 166 2.54 32.55 1.78
CA ILE A 166 2.99 33.81 2.33
C ILE A 166 2.72 34.93 1.31
N GLY A 167 2.21 36.06 1.81
CA GLY A 167 1.84 37.24 0.99
C GLY A 167 0.42 37.19 0.42
N LYS A 168 -0.37 36.14 0.70
CA LYS A 168 -1.79 36.15 0.32
C LYS A 168 -2.65 37.01 1.24
N SER A 169 -2.29 37.06 2.51
CA SER A 169 -2.88 37.93 3.53
C SER A 169 -1.81 38.29 4.56
N ASP A 170 -2.11 39.22 5.47
CA ASP A 170 -1.18 39.63 6.53
C ASP A 170 -0.80 38.46 7.45
N CYS A 171 -1.77 37.62 7.78
CA CYS A 171 -1.56 36.34 8.46
C CYS A 171 -2.32 35.24 7.73
N PRO A 172 -1.69 34.54 6.79
CA PRO A 172 -2.35 33.47 6.05
C PRO A 172 -2.68 32.27 6.93
N VAL A 173 -3.82 31.62 6.60
CA VAL A 173 -4.29 30.40 7.25
C VAL A 173 -4.07 29.21 6.34
N LEU A 174 -3.20 28.31 6.76
CA LEU A 174 -2.84 27.07 6.06
C LEU A 174 -3.54 25.88 6.70
N LEU A 175 -4.40 25.21 5.96
CA LEU A 175 -4.95 23.92 6.38
C LEU A 175 -4.00 22.78 6.03
N VAL A 176 -3.85 21.83 6.93
CA VAL A 176 -3.18 20.55 6.68
C VAL A 176 -4.18 19.42 6.90
N THR A 177 -4.49 18.69 5.84
CA THR A 177 -5.48 17.62 5.88
C THR A 177 -5.00 16.39 5.09
N SER A 178 -5.81 15.34 5.07
CA SER A 178 -5.54 14.11 4.34
C SER A 178 -6.81 13.54 3.72
N ALA A 179 -6.67 12.62 2.76
CA ALA A 179 -7.83 11.95 2.15
C ALA A 179 -8.50 10.98 3.14
N VAL A 180 -7.70 10.22 3.90
CA VAL A 180 -8.17 9.22 4.87
C VAL A 180 -7.40 9.32 6.20
N PRO A 181 -7.92 8.71 7.29
CA PRO A 181 -7.20 8.65 8.56
C PRO A 181 -5.87 7.90 8.46
N GLY A 182 -4.86 8.32 9.23
CA GLY A 182 -3.57 7.60 9.32
C GLY A 182 -2.54 8.00 8.27
N GLU A 183 -2.79 8.97 7.41
CA GLU A 183 -1.84 9.40 6.36
C GLU A 183 -0.72 10.30 6.87
N GLY A 184 -0.73 10.70 8.15
CA GLY A 184 0.32 11.50 8.78
C GLY A 184 0.11 13.01 8.66
N LYS A 185 -1.13 13.48 8.46
CA LYS A 185 -1.50 14.90 8.42
C LYS A 185 -0.96 15.70 9.61
N THR A 186 -1.22 15.21 10.85
CA THR A 186 -0.74 15.86 12.08
C THR A 186 0.79 15.90 12.15
N THR A 187 1.47 14.83 11.72
CA THR A 187 2.94 14.82 11.65
C THR A 187 3.44 15.88 10.65
N ALA A 188 2.80 16.00 9.50
CA ALA A 188 3.13 17.04 8.52
C ALA A 188 2.85 18.44 9.07
N ALA A 189 1.69 18.68 9.69
CA ALA A 189 1.31 19.95 10.28
C ALA A 189 2.31 20.40 11.36
N VAL A 190 2.65 19.54 12.30
CA VAL A 190 3.64 19.80 13.36
C VAL A 190 5.00 20.14 12.77
N ASN A 191 5.49 19.35 11.82
CA ASN A 191 6.81 19.57 11.23
C ASN A 191 6.87 20.84 10.37
N LEU A 192 5.79 21.17 9.66
CA LEU A 192 5.69 22.44 8.95
C LEU A 192 5.69 23.63 9.92
N ALA A 193 4.91 23.56 11.00
CA ALA A 193 4.87 24.61 12.02
C ALA A 193 6.24 24.82 12.67
N GLU A 194 6.94 23.75 13.05
CA GLU A 194 8.30 23.84 13.56
C GLU A 194 9.28 24.43 12.52
N ALA A 195 9.14 24.06 11.24
CA ALA A 195 10.02 24.53 10.17
C ALA A 195 9.83 26.02 9.87
N PHE A 196 8.60 26.54 9.87
CA PHE A 196 8.31 27.96 9.75
C PHE A 196 8.81 28.73 10.99
N ALA A 197 8.57 28.22 12.19
CA ALA A 197 9.04 28.85 13.43
C ALA A 197 10.58 28.91 13.51
N LYS A 198 11.31 27.92 13.01
CA LYS A 198 12.78 27.96 12.85
C LYS A 198 13.23 29.09 11.91
N LYS A 199 12.40 29.50 10.97
CA LYS A 199 12.61 30.65 10.10
C LYS A 199 12.21 31.98 10.75
N LYS A 200 11.84 31.96 12.05
CA LYS A 200 11.43 33.13 12.85
C LYS A 200 10.04 33.68 12.52
N TYR A 201 9.22 32.97 11.76
CA TYR A 201 7.80 33.30 11.69
C TYR A 201 7.16 33.07 13.06
N ARG A 202 6.27 33.96 13.48
CA ARG A 202 5.37 33.72 14.62
C ARG A 202 4.26 32.80 14.15
N VAL A 203 4.34 31.54 14.56
CA VAL A 203 3.41 30.49 14.10
C VAL A 203 2.45 30.10 15.22
N VAL A 204 1.17 30.01 14.89
CA VAL A 204 0.20 29.34 15.75
C VAL A 204 -0.24 28.05 15.07
N LEU A 205 -0.04 26.91 15.75
CA LEU A 205 -0.53 25.60 15.33
C LEU A 205 -1.80 25.26 16.09
N LEU A 206 -2.91 25.16 15.39
CA LEU A 206 -4.22 24.85 15.93
C LEU A 206 -4.59 23.40 15.65
N ASP A 207 -4.95 22.64 16.69
CA ASP A 207 -5.46 21.27 16.56
C ASP A 207 -6.97 21.33 16.29
N GLY A 208 -7.36 21.38 15.02
CA GLY A 208 -8.74 21.45 14.55
C GLY A 208 -9.44 20.09 14.46
N ASP A 209 -8.72 18.97 14.68
CA ASP A 209 -9.31 17.65 14.76
C ASP A 209 -9.91 17.39 16.15
N LEU A 210 -11.02 18.05 16.46
CA LEU A 210 -11.69 17.94 17.76
C LEU A 210 -12.28 16.54 18.03
N ARG A 211 -12.31 15.65 17.03
CA ARG A 211 -12.73 14.25 17.20
C ARG A 211 -11.61 13.40 17.75
N ASN A 212 -10.39 13.64 17.26
CA ASN A 212 -9.21 12.88 17.66
C ASN A 212 -7.96 13.80 17.76
N PRO A 213 -7.97 14.73 18.75
CA PRO A 213 -6.86 15.66 18.93
C PRO A 213 -5.53 14.93 19.11
N SER A 214 -4.53 15.30 18.33
CA SER A 214 -3.27 14.54 18.28
C SER A 214 -1.99 15.39 18.20
N VAL A 215 -2.10 16.71 18.06
CA VAL A 215 -0.94 17.62 17.97
C VAL A 215 -0.04 17.50 19.20
N MET A 216 -0.58 17.61 20.41
CA MET A 216 0.20 17.53 21.65
C MET A 216 0.93 16.19 21.79
N LYS A 217 0.25 15.08 21.47
CA LYS A 217 0.85 13.75 21.45
C LYS A 217 1.96 13.63 20.41
N CYS A 218 1.74 14.16 19.20
CA CYS A 218 2.72 14.16 18.12
C CYS A 218 4.01 14.89 18.51
N MET A 219 3.89 15.96 19.28
CA MET A 219 5.02 16.75 19.80
C MET A 219 5.64 16.17 21.10
N GLY A 220 5.08 15.10 21.66
CA GLY A 220 5.53 14.54 22.94
C GLY A 220 5.25 15.45 24.13
N LEU A 221 4.26 16.32 24.02
CA LEU A 221 3.84 17.22 25.07
C LEU A 221 2.68 16.63 25.86
N ILE A 222 2.65 16.95 27.16
CA ILE A 222 1.55 16.52 28.03
C ILE A 222 0.48 17.61 27.98
N GLY A 223 -0.60 17.38 27.23
CA GLY A 223 -1.76 18.26 27.20
C GLY A 223 -2.64 18.08 28.45
N ARG A 224 -3.18 19.18 28.99
CA ARG A 224 -4.25 19.11 29.98
C ARG A 224 -5.57 19.00 29.22
N LYS A 225 -6.36 17.95 29.53
CA LYS A 225 -7.63 17.66 28.83
C LYS A 225 -8.64 18.80 28.90
N GLU A 226 -8.50 19.69 29.87
CA GLU A 226 -9.39 20.80 30.16
C GLU A 226 -8.97 22.11 29.47
N ARG A 227 -7.76 22.17 28.90
CA ARG A 227 -7.23 23.36 28.23
C ARG A 227 -7.08 23.14 26.73
N GLY A 228 -7.86 23.87 25.96
CA GLY A 228 -7.76 23.86 24.52
C GLY A 228 -8.99 24.42 23.81
N ILE A 229 -8.97 24.32 22.47
CA ILE A 229 -9.95 24.94 21.59
C ILE A 229 -11.40 24.62 21.98
N ALA A 230 -11.69 23.38 22.38
CA ALA A 230 -13.05 23.01 22.76
C ALA A 230 -13.57 23.76 24.01
N ALA A 231 -12.70 24.04 25.00
CA ALA A 231 -13.04 24.85 26.17
C ALA A 231 -13.20 26.32 25.82
N VAL A 232 -12.35 26.85 24.96
CA VAL A 232 -12.43 28.23 24.45
C VAL A 232 -13.75 28.43 23.71
N LEU A 233 -14.10 27.54 22.78
CA LEU A 233 -15.32 27.66 21.99
C LEU A 233 -16.61 27.49 22.82
N LYS A 234 -16.53 26.79 23.95
CA LYS A 234 -17.62 26.71 24.95
C LYS A 234 -17.68 27.94 25.88
N GLY A 235 -16.69 28.83 25.82
CA GLY A 235 -16.60 30.01 26.69
C GLY A 235 -16.21 29.68 28.13
N GLN A 236 -15.49 28.60 28.32
CA GLN A 236 -15.03 28.15 29.64
C GLN A 236 -13.64 28.72 29.99
N MET A 237 -12.92 29.27 29.01
CA MET A 237 -11.61 29.90 29.15
C MET A 237 -11.33 30.82 27.97
N ASP A 238 -10.39 31.73 28.12
CA ASP A 238 -9.89 32.56 27.04
C ASP A 238 -8.83 31.81 26.21
N TRP A 239 -8.71 32.18 24.94
CA TRP A 239 -7.81 31.47 24.00
C TRP A 239 -6.33 31.66 24.37
N GLU A 240 -5.95 32.80 24.94
CA GLU A 240 -4.61 33.11 25.44
C GLU A 240 -4.18 32.12 26.53
N GLU A 241 -5.10 31.79 27.44
CA GLU A 241 -4.84 30.81 28.49
C GLU A 241 -4.71 29.39 27.95
N ALA A 242 -5.37 29.09 26.82
CA ALA A 242 -5.32 27.78 26.18
C ALA A 242 -4.01 27.55 25.41
N LEU A 243 -3.33 28.64 25.00
CA LEU A 243 -2.10 28.54 24.24
C LEU A 243 -0.98 27.85 25.06
N THR A 244 -0.18 27.08 24.37
CA THR A 244 1.02 26.41 24.90
C THR A 244 2.23 26.85 24.10
N ASP A 245 3.21 27.46 24.75
CA ASP A 245 4.44 27.89 24.11
C ASP A 245 5.40 26.72 23.88
N CYS A 246 5.99 26.65 22.70
CA CYS A 246 7.17 25.85 22.43
C CYS A 246 8.44 26.66 22.75
N ARG A 247 9.06 26.39 23.89
CA ARG A 247 10.09 27.22 24.53
C ARG A 247 11.25 27.68 23.65
N ASP A 248 11.64 26.87 22.66
CA ASP A 248 12.82 27.15 21.82
C ASP A 248 12.44 27.70 20.41
N LEU A 249 11.16 27.92 20.16
CA LEU A 249 10.64 28.34 18.86
C LEU A 249 9.62 29.45 19.00
N THR A 250 9.48 30.26 17.95
CA THR A 250 8.37 31.22 17.80
C THR A 250 7.07 30.47 17.39
N LEU A 251 6.73 29.43 18.15
CA LEU A 251 5.60 28.55 17.92
C LEU A 251 4.72 28.47 19.16
N LYS A 252 3.47 28.82 19.00
CA LYS A 252 2.41 28.60 19.99
C LYS A 252 1.46 27.51 19.50
N ILE A 253 0.95 26.69 20.39
CA ILE A 253 0.03 25.60 20.08
C ILE A 253 -1.29 25.84 20.76
N LEU A 254 -2.38 25.80 20.01
CA LEU A 254 -3.73 25.73 20.56
C LEU A 254 -4.23 24.29 20.45
N PRO A 255 -4.20 23.52 21.56
CA PRO A 255 -4.50 22.09 21.53
C PRO A 255 -5.99 21.83 21.36
N GLY A 256 -6.33 20.68 20.76
CA GLY A 256 -7.72 20.23 20.59
C GLY A 256 -8.45 19.90 21.91
N ALA A 257 -7.71 19.44 22.91
CA ALA A 257 -8.14 19.09 24.27
C ALA A 257 -9.42 18.26 24.41
N GLY A 258 -9.24 16.94 24.40
CA GLY A 258 -10.33 15.97 24.60
C GLY A 258 -11.29 15.91 23.41
N SER A 259 -11.89 14.73 23.17
CA SER A 259 -12.92 14.62 22.14
C SER A 259 -14.22 15.32 22.57
N THR A 260 -14.90 15.95 21.63
CA THR A 260 -16.22 16.55 21.86
C THR A 260 -17.29 15.82 21.08
N GLN A 261 -18.52 15.75 21.63
CA GLN A 261 -19.66 15.10 20.99
C GLN A 261 -20.22 15.92 19.80
N ASN A 262 -20.02 17.25 19.79
CA ASN A 262 -20.49 18.14 18.72
C ASN A 262 -19.37 19.06 18.22
N PRO A 263 -18.37 18.53 17.50
CA PRO A 263 -17.29 19.36 16.95
C PRO A 263 -17.79 20.37 15.92
N ALA A 264 -18.70 19.97 15.04
CA ALA A 264 -19.20 20.84 13.98
C ALA A 264 -19.93 22.07 14.52
N GLY A 265 -20.72 21.91 15.58
CA GLY A 265 -21.42 23.04 16.22
C GLY A 265 -20.44 24.05 16.84
N LEU A 266 -19.37 23.57 17.45
CA LEU A 266 -18.32 24.43 18.01
C LEU A 266 -17.55 25.18 16.94
N LEU A 267 -17.13 24.46 15.88
CA LEU A 267 -16.35 25.04 14.77
C LEU A 267 -17.14 26.06 13.94
N ARG A 268 -18.49 25.96 13.90
CA ARG A 268 -19.38 26.95 13.26
C ARG A 268 -19.68 28.15 14.11
N SER A 269 -19.29 28.17 15.36
CA SER A 269 -19.63 29.24 16.30
C SER A 269 -19.00 30.59 15.92
N VAL A 270 -19.65 31.68 16.29
CA VAL A 270 -19.09 33.03 16.16
C VAL A 270 -17.76 33.13 16.91
N ARG A 271 -17.67 32.48 18.08
CA ARG A 271 -16.41 32.44 18.87
C ARG A 271 -15.23 31.87 18.11
N MET A 272 -15.47 30.88 17.24
CA MET A 272 -14.41 30.35 16.37
C MET A 272 -13.86 31.41 15.42
N LYS A 273 -14.74 32.20 14.78
CA LYS A 273 -14.34 33.29 13.89
C LYS A 273 -13.57 34.36 14.63
N THR A 274 -14.13 34.86 15.74
CA THR A 274 -13.46 35.89 16.55
C THR A 274 -12.10 35.42 17.08
N MET A 275 -12.00 34.18 17.54
CA MET A 275 -10.74 33.61 18.00
C MET A 275 -9.69 33.55 16.86
N ILE A 276 -10.07 33.14 15.65
CA ILE A 276 -9.16 33.11 14.50
C ILE A 276 -8.69 34.53 14.13
N GLU A 277 -9.60 35.52 14.14
CA GLU A 277 -9.28 36.91 13.88
C GLU A 277 -8.28 37.45 14.92
N SER A 278 -8.52 37.21 16.22
CA SER A 278 -7.59 37.60 17.28
C SER A 278 -6.21 36.89 17.15
N LEU A 279 -6.21 35.59 16.79
CA LEU A 279 -4.96 34.84 16.57
C LEU A 279 -4.17 35.40 15.36
N LYS A 280 -4.85 35.90 14.32
CA LYS A 280 -4.19 36.52 13.16
C LYS A 280 -3.45 37.80 13.51
N GLU A 281 -3.87 38.54 14.52
CA GLU A 281 -3.18 39.77 14.98
C GLU A 281 -1.84 39.43 15.67
N GLU A 282 -1.72 38.28 16.27
CA GLU A 282 -0.53 37.86 17.01
C GLU A 282 0.44 36.95 16.23
N ALA A 283 0.04 36.43 15.08
CA ALA A 283 0.82 35.49 14.29
C ALA A 283 1.15 36.02 12.89
N ASP A 284 2.20 35.48 12.29
CA ASP A 284 2.56 35.70 10.88
C ASP A 284 2.03 34.54 10.02
N LEU A 285 1.69 33.39 10.62
CA LEU A 285 1.13 32.21 9.97
C LEU A 285 0.29 31.41 10.95
N LEU A 286 -0.92 31.05 10.55
CA LEU A 286 -1.77 30.12 11.27
C LEU A 286 -1.82 28.80 10.52
N ILE A 287 -1.45 27.70 11.18
CA ILE A 287 -1.53 26.34 10.62
C ILE A 287 -2.62 25.58 11.39
N ILE A 288 -3.55 24.98 10.67
CA ILE A 288 -4.65 24.22 11.26
C ILE A 288 -4.52 22.74 10.82
N ASP A 289 -4.28 21.84 11.79
CA ASP A 289 -4.41 20.39 11.58
C ASP A 289 -5.90 20.04 11.58
N THR A 290 -6.43 19.53 10.48
CA THR A 290 -7.87 19.26 10.33
C THR A 290 -8.12 17.76 10.21
N PRO A 291 -9.35 17.28 10.51
CA PRO A 291 -9.72 15.89 10.22
C PRO A 291 -9.56 15.55 8.73
N PRO A 292 -9.50 14.25 8.36
CA PRO A 292 -9.43 13.83 6.97
C PRO A 292 -10.63 14.33 6.15
N CYS A 293 -10.38 15.09 5.08
CA CYS A 293 -11.44 15.73 4.29
C CYS A 293 -12.22 14.74 3.41
N GLY A 294 -11.63 13.63 2.99
CA GLY A 294 -12.33 12.61 2.20
C GLY A 294 -13.37 11.78 2.99
N VAL A 295 -13.42 11.94 4.32
CA VAL A 295 -14.32 11.17 5.21
C VAL A 295 -15.25 12.09 6.01
N LEU A 296 -14.76 13.26 6.40
CA LEU A 296 -15.45 14.16 7.32
C LEU A 296 -15.60 15.56 6.72
N SER A 297 -16.79 16.13 6.81
CA SER A 297 -17.08 17.48 6.33
C SER A 297 -16.60 18.59 7.30
N ASP A 298 -16.02 18.23 8.45
CA ASP A 298 -15.60 19.21 9.45
C ASP A 298 -14.49 20.14 8.91
N ALA A 299 -13.64 19.65 8.00
CA ALA A 299 -12.61 20.45 7.33
C ALA A 299 -13.23 21.59 6.46
N ALA A 300 -14.44 21.40 5.93
CA ALA A 300 -15.15 22.44 5.16
C ALA A 300 -15.50 23.66 6.00
N LEU A 301 -15.58 23.50 7.33
CA LEU A 301 -15.90 24.61 8.24
C LEU A 301 -14.78 25.66 8.32
N PHE A 302 -13.59 25.28 7.89
CA PHE A 302 -12.44 26.19 7.76
C PHE A 302 -12.33 26.84 6.37
N GLY A 303 -13.18 26.45 5.39
CA GLY A 303 -13.10 26.94 4.00
C GLY A 303 -13.17 28.46 3.89
N GLY A 304 -14.08 29.08 4.65
CA GLY A 304 -14.26 30.54 4.61
C GLY A 304 -13.13 31.36 5.26
N ILE A 305 -12.15 30.72 5.90
CA ILE A 305 -11.02 31.38 6.58
C ILE A 305 -9.66 30.92 6.07
N ALA A 306 -9.62 29.87 5.24
CA ALA A 306 -8.39 29.28 4.74
C ALA A 306 -7.86 29.99 3.50
N ASP A 307 -6.61 30.42 3.53
CA ASP A 307 -5.90 30.98 2.37
C ASP A 307 -5.28 29.88 1.50
N GLY A 308 -5.16 28.65 2.03
CA GLY A 308 -4.70 27.49 1.28
C GLY A 308 -4.68 26.20 2.07
N ALA A 309 -4.58 25.07 1.36
CA ALA A 309 -4.52 23.76 1.95
C ALA A 309 -3.36 22.92 1.41
N VAL A 310 -2.78 22.08 2.27
CA VAL A 310 -1.84 21.01 1.93
C VAL A 310 -2.53 19.68 2.12
N LEU A 311 -2.59 18.89 1.04
CA LEU A 311 -3.10 17.53 1.07
C LEU A 311 -1.96 16.55 1.35
N VAL A 312 -2.05 15.79 2.43
CA VAL A 312 -1.12 14.73 2.77
C VAL A 312 -1.68 13.39 2.30
N VAL A 313 -0.91 12.67 1.49
CA VAL A 313 -1.27 11.37 0.91
C VAL A 313 -0.22 10.34 1.31
N HIS A 314 -0.61 9.17 1.77
CA HIS A 314 0.33 8.14 2.19
C HIS A 314 0.65 7.16 1.05
N GLN A 315 1.95 6.97 0.77
CA GLN A 315 2.44 6.03 -0.25
C GLN A 315 1.96 4.60 0.01
N GLY A 316 1.46 3.94 -1.03
CA GLY A 316 1.06 2.53 -1.00
C GLY A 316 -0.20 2.19 -0.20
N THR A 317 -0.82 3.18 0.48
CA THR A 317 -2.00 2.99 1.31
C THR A 317 -3.22 3.68 0.73
N THR A 318 -3.08 4.95 0.35
CA THR A 318 -4.18 5.78 -0.17
C THR A 318 -4.58 5.33 -1.57
N LYS A 319 -5.86 5.25 -1.82
CA LYS A 319 -6.40 4.88 -3.13
C LYS A 319 -6.69 6.12 -3.98
N ASP A 320 -6.57 5.94 -5.29
CA ASP A 320 -6.90 6.96 -6.31
C ASP A 320 -8.27 7.63 -6.05
N ARG A 321 -9.30 6.83 -5.78
CA ARG A 321 -10.66 7.32 -5.49
C ARG A 321 -10.74 8.19 -4.22
N GLU A 322 -9.88 7.95 -3.25
CA GLU A 322 -9.85 8.69 -1.98
C GLU A 322 -9.23 10.07 -2.20
N VAL A 323 -8.17 10.14 -3.02
CA VAL A 323 -7.58 11.41 -3.44
C VAL A 323 -8.57 12.22 -4.27
N ARG A 324 -9.30 11.61 -5.23
CA ARG A 324 -10.34 12.30 -6.00
C ARG A 324 -11.40 12.94 -5.11
N ARG A 325 -11.93 12.19 -4.13
CA ARG A 325 -12.89 12.73 -3.16
C ARG A 325 -12.33 13.90 -2.35
N ALA A 326 -11.05 13.85 -1.98
CA ALA A 326 -10.41 14.96 -1.30
C ALA A 326 -10.28 16.19 -2.20
N LEU A 327 -10.02 16.00 -3.49
CA LEU A 327 -9.95 17.10 -4.46
C LEU A 327 -11.33 17.70 -4.73
N GLU A 328 -12.36 16.87 -4.93
CA GLU A 328 -13.77 17.28 -5.04
C GLU A 328 -14.19 18.11 -3.80
N PHE A 329 -13.81 17.64 -2.60
CA PHE A 329 -14.07 18.38 -1.36
C PHE A 329 -13.46 19.80 -1.37
N PHE A 330 -12.22 19.95 -1.84
CA PHE A 330 -11.60 21.29 -1.93
C PHE A 330 -12.31 22.20 -2.93
N GLU A 331 -12.75 21.65 -4.07
CA GLU A 331 -13.51 22.38 -5.08
C GLU A 331 -14.85 22.85 -4.51
N ASP A 332 -15.62 21.93 -3.90
CA ASP A 332 -16.93 22.22 -3.30
C ASP A 332 -16.84 23.23 -2.14
N SER A 333 -15.77 23.14 -1.35
CA SER A 333 -15.53 24.04 -0.20
C SER A 333 -14.83 25.34 -0.58
N GLN A 334 -14.46 25.53 -1.86
CA GLN A 334 -13.71 26.67 -2.38
C GLN A 334 -12.38 26.93 -1.64
N ILE A 335 -11.73 25.86 -1.17
CA ILE A 335 -10.45 25.95 -0.47
C ILE A 335 -9.31 25.85 -1.51
N PRO A 336 -8.46 26.90 -1.65
CA PRO A 336 -7.32 26.83 -2.57
C PRO A 336 -6.32 25.73 -2.15
N VAL A 337 -5.96 24.84 -3.08
CA VAL A 337 -4.95 23.82 -2.81
C VAL A 337 -3.57 24.35 -3.10
N CYS A 338 -2.75 24.56 -2.07
CA CYS A 338 -1.34 24.94 -2.20
C CYS A 338 -0.51 23.83 -2.84
N GLY A 339 -0.85 22.59 -2.54
CA GLY A 339 -0.20 21.41 -3.10
C GLY A 339 -0.42 20.16 -2.27
N TYR A 340 0.32 19.10 -2.65
CA TYR A 340 0.26 17.82 -1.95
C TYR A 340 1.64 17.31 -1.54
N VAL A 341 1.67 16.53 -0.46
CA VAL A 341 2.83 15.87 0.11
C VAL A 341 2.62 14.37 0.04
N LEU A 342 3.58 13.62 -0.50
CA LEU A 342 3.57 12.16 -0.46
C LEU A 342 4.35 11.70 0.77
N ASN A 343 3.63 11.17 1.76
CA ASN A 343 4.17 10.72 3.05
C ASN A 343 4.46 9.21 3.07
N GLY A 344 5.37 8.80 3.95
CA GLY A 344 5.72 7.39 4.16
C GLY A 344 6.55 6.80 3.03
N VAL A 345 7.27 7.63 2.28
CA VAL A 345 8.11 7.19 1.17
C VAL A 345 9.26 6.33 1.69
N GLN A 346 9.37 5.10 1.16
CA GLN A 346 10.44 4.18 1.54
C GLN A 346 11.73 4.53 0.81
N GLU A 347 12.87 4.54 1.53
CA GLU A 347 14.20 4.67 0.96
C GLU A 347 14.46 3.51 0.00
N GLY A 348 14.91 3.83 -1.22
CA GLY A 348 15.19 2.82 -2.26
C GLY A 348 14.06 2.60 -3.28
N THR A 349 12.89 3.17 -3.10
CA THR A 349 11.80 3.17 -4.09
C THR A 349 11.88 4.35 -5.07
N THR A 350 13.07 4.85 -5.35
CA THR A 350 13.28 5.81 -6.45
C THR A 350 13.18 5.06 -7.77
N GLY A 351 11.93 4.79 -8.20
CA GLY A 351 11.65 4.31 -9.54
C GLY A 351 12.18 5.29 -10.59
N TYR A 352 12.62 4.77 -11.69
CA TYR A 352 13.04 5.46 -12.90
C TYR A 352 12.07 6.61 -13.24
N GLY A 353 12.45 7.84 -12.96
CA GLY A 353 11.66 9.05 -13.23
C GLY A 353 12.01 10.25 -12.36
N TYR A 354 12.69 10.08 -11.24
CA TYR A 354 12.90 11.14 -10.26
C TYR A 354 14.28 11.83 -10.32
N SER A 355 15.17 11.44 -11.23
CA SER A 355 16.49 12.08 -11.37
C SER A 355 16.44 13.45 -12.09
N SER A 356 15.29 13.90 -12.59
CA SER A 356 15.24 15.12 -13.43
C SER A 356 14.70 16.38 -12.74
N TYR A 357 14.10 16.30 -11.53
CA TYR A 357 13.57 17.49 -10.85
C TYR A 357 14.19 17.79 -9.48
N GLY A 358 15.14 17.00 -9.01
CA GLY A 358 15.84 17.20 -7.73
C GLY A 358 17.28 17.72 -7.84
N SER A 359 17.82 17.89 -9.07
CA SER A 359 19.22 18.27 -9.29
C SER A 359 19.42 19.73 -9.69
N TYR A 360 18.50 20.62 -9.34
CA TYR A 360 18.80 22.05 -9.40
C TYR A 360 19.21 22.56 -8.03
N GLY A 361 20.51 22.64 -7.85
CA GLY A 361 21.17 23.63 -7.04
C GLY A 361 21.40 23.32 -5.57
N TYR A 362 22.38 22.51 -5.26
CA TYR A 362 23.38 22.94 -4.30
C TYR A 362 24.73 22.49 -4.83
N GLY A 363 25.37 23.42 -5.53
CA GLY A 363 26.76 23.32 -5.89
C GLY A 363 27.58 23.10 -4.63
N LYS A 364 28.44 22.14 -4.74
CA LYS A 364 29.52 21.79 -3.84
C LYS A 364 30.40 23.02 -3.53
N TYR A 365 29.99 23.83 -2.56
CA TYR A 365 30.88 24.76 -1.88
C TYR A 365 31.35 24.10 -0.58
N GLY A 366 32.17 23.08 -0.74
CA GLY A 366 33.05 22.62 0.31
C GLY A 366 34.24 23.54 0.36
N TYR A 367 34.37 24.35 1.39
CA TYR A 367 35.61 24.99 1.76
C TYR A 367 36.63 23.89 2.11
N GLY A 368 37.45 23.53 1.12
CA GLY A 368 38.59 22.67 1.30
C GLY A 368 39.68 23.45 2.00
N TYR A 369 39.85 23.29 3.29
CA TYR A 369 41.12 23.57 3.94
C TYR A 369 42.16 22.59 3.40
N GLY A 370 43.04 23.11 2.58
CA GLY A 370 44.20 22.40 2.05
C GLY A 370 45.07 21.89 3.19
N LYS A 371 45.22 20.58 3.26
CA LYS A 371 46.31 19.94 3.99
C LYS A 371 47.32 19.46 3.00
N TYR A 372 48.38 20.25 2.84
CA TYR A 372 49.59 19.82 2.18
C TYR A 372 50.13 18.59 2.91
N GLY A 373 50.17 17.48 2.28
CA GLY A 373 50.73 16.21 2.77
C GLY A 373 51.56 15.57 1.70
N TYR A 374 52.86 15.58 1.95
CA TYR A 374 53.95 14.99 1.18
C TYR A 374 53.61 13.61 0.62
N GLY A 375 53.78 13.46 -0.68
CA GLY A 375 53.81 12.17 -1.38
C GLY A 375 54.98 11.33 -0.91
N LYS A 376 54.72 10.05 -0.61
CA LYS A 376 55.74 9.02 -0.54
C LYS A 376 55.53 8.10 -1.73
N GLU A 377 56.49 8.26 -2.69
CA GLU A 377 56.87 7.20 -3.60
C GLU A 377 57.21 5.92 -2.85
N LYS A 378 56.38 4.90 -3.02
CA LYS A 378 56.69 3.52 -2.62
C LYS A 378 55.92 2.58 -3.52
N GLU A 379 56.40 2.42 -4.74
CA GLU A 379 56.11 1.27 -5.58
C GLU A 379 57.02 1.23 -6.79
N ARG A 380 58.31 0.99 -6.55
CA ARG A 380 59.28 0.51 -7.56
C ARG A 380 60.56 0.04 -6.85
N ARG A 381 60.42 -0.94 -5.95
CA ARG A 381 61.61 -1.64 -5.39
C ARG A 381 61.23 -3.03 -4.88
N ASN A 382 60.63 -3.85 -5.70
CA ASN A 382 60.45 -5.27 -5.36
C ASN A 382 60.60 -6.23 -6.55
N SER A 383 61.22 -5.78 -7.66
CA SER A 383 61.58 -6.66 -8.76
C SER A 383 63.11 -6.90 -8.94
N ASP A 384 63.99 -6.25 -8.12
CA ASP A 384 65.41 -6.38 -8.23
C ASP A 384 66.12 -7.13 -7.08
N ARG A 385 65.37 -7.81 -6.21
CA ARG A 385 65.93 -8.55 -5.06
C ARG A 385 65.92 -10.07 -5.22
N THR A 386 65.33 -10.60 -6.25
CA THR A 386 65.28 -12.06 -6.56
C THR A 386 66.34 -12.52 -7.64
N ALA A 387 67.10 -11.59 -8.16
CA ALA A 387 68.13 -11.92 -9.19
C ALA A 387 69.60 -11.92 -8.70
N ARG A 388 69.89 -11.76 -7.39
CA ARG A 388 71.19 -11.70 -6.82
C ARG A 388 71.57 -12.74 -5.74
N GLU A 389 70.71 -13.71 -5.47
CA GLU A 389 70.98 -14.79 -4.51
C GLU A 389 71.17 -16.19 -5.15
N GLN A 390 71.34 -16.30 -6.46
CA GLN A 390 71.68 -17.58 -7.11
C GLN A 390 72.96 -17.48 -7.96
N GLY A 391 74.00 -16.93 -7.43
CA GLY A 391 75.24 -16.85 -8.13
C GLY A 391 76.42 -16.68 -7.18
N GLY A 392 76.70 -17.72 -6.39
CA GLY A 392 77.91 -17.63 -5.54
C GLY A 392 78.09 -18.80 -4.58
N LYS A 393 78.34 -19.99 -5.13
CA LYS A 393 79.16 -21.06 -4.51
C LYS A 393 79.54 -22.05 -5.56
N ALA A 394 80.74 -21.96 -6.03
CA ALA A 394 81.68 -23.03 -6.32
C ALA A 394 83.09 -22.48 -6.10
#